data_6d03f9d3bf842b63f8f949b671a1a72a
#
_entry.id   6d03f9d3bf842b63f8f949b671a1a72a
#
_cell.length_a   1.000
_cell.length_b   1.000
_cell.length_c   1.000
_cell.angle_alpha   90.00
_cell.angle_beta   90.00
_cell.angle_gamma   90.00
#
_symmetry.space_group_name_H-M   'P 1'
#
loop_
_entity.id
_entity.type
_entity.pdbx_description
1 polymer ?
#
loop_
_entity_poly.entity_id
_entity_poly.type
_entity_poly.pdbx_seq_one_letter_code
_entity_poly.pdbx_strand_id
1 'polypeptide(L)'
;MSLEGRHILLGITGSIAAYKAAVLCRLLKGAGAEVKVVMTPLAKQFITPLTMATLSKHPILVEFFNPENGEWNSHVSLGEWADCLLIAPATANTLGKMAHGIADNLLLTTYLSARCPVAVAPAMDLDMFAHSATQENLRILRSRGVRIVEPAEGELASGLSGKGRMAEPADIVAFVEDLLSEKKKSLRGKRLIVTAGATIEAIDPVRFISNHSTGCLLYTSD
;
A
#
# COMPACT_ATOMS: atom_id res chain seq x y z
N MET A 1 -10.46 -2.92 -17.39
CA MET A 1 -9.11 -2.56 -16.91
C MET A 1 -8.96 -3.17 -15.53
N SER A 2 -7.78 -3.69 -15.19
CA SER A 2 -7.59 -4.52 -13.98
C SER A 2 -7.64 -3.73 -12.67
N LEU A 3 -7.35 -2.41 -12.72
CA LEU A 3 -7.41 -1.49 -11.59
C LEU A 3 -8.54 -0.45 -11.71
N GLU A 4 -9.58 -0.74 -12.48
CA GLU A 4 -10.71 0.17 -12.68
C GLU A 4 -11.34 0.57 -11.35
N GLY A 5 -11.44 1.89 -11.11
CA GLY A 5 -12.02 2.45 -9.88
C GLY A 5 -11.18 2.26 -8.61
N ARG A 6 -9.95 1.73 -8.69
CA ARG A 6 -9.05 1.59 -7.54
C ARG A 6 -8.27 2.88 -7.30
N HIS A 7 -8.08 3.22 -6.05
CA HIS A 7 -7.36 4.38 -5.57
C HIS A 7 -5.95 4.00 -5.12
N ILE A 8 -4.94 4.46 -5.85
CA ILE A 8 -3.54 4.18 -5.52
C ILE A 8 -2.87 5.45 -4.98
N LEU A 9 -2.38 5.38 -3.75
CA LEU A 9 -1.53 6.43 -3.19
C LEU A 9 -0.06 6.09 -3.49
N LEU A 10 0.54 6.80 -4.44
CA LEU A 10 1.93 6.59 -4.85
C LEU A 10 2.86 7.46 -4.01
N GLY A 11 3.65 6.84 -3.16
CA GLY A 11 4.73 7.46 -2.40
C GLY A 11 6.04 7.47 -3.20
N ILE A 12 6.67 8.63 -3.36
CA ILE A 12 7.94 8.76 -4.07
C ILE A 12 9.01 9.26 -3.11
N THR A 13 10.12 8.52 -3.02
CA THR A 13 11.26 8.88 -2.16
C THR A 13 12.48 9.30 -2.97
N GLY A 14 13.45 9.95 -2.30
CA GLY A 14 14.63 10.54 -2.94
C GLY A 14 15.64 9.50 -3.41
N SER A 15 15.51 9.05 -4.64
CA SER A 15 16.40 8.10 -5.31
C SER A 15 16.49 8.45 -6.79
N ILE A 16 17.62 8.11 -7.40
CA ILE A 16 17.77 8.22 -8.86
C ILE A 16 16.65 7.45 -9.58
N ALA A 17 16.18 6.34 -9.02
CA ALA A 17 15.09 5.54 -9.58
C ALA A 17 13.73 6.26 -9.60
N ALA A 18 13.61 7.47 -9.03
CA ALA A 18 12.37 8.27 -9.05
C ALA A 18 11.91 8.61 -10.48
N TYR A 19 12.83 8.63 -11.48
CA TYR A 19 12.42 8.82 -12.88
C TYR A 19 11.44 7.75 -13.37
N LYS A 20 11.53 6.51 -12.85
CA LYS A 20 10.59 5.43 -13.16
C LYS A 20 9.18 5.68 -12.62
N ALA A 21 9.04 6.51 -11.57
CA ALA A 21 7.73 6.83 -11.00
C ALA A 21 6.81 7.55 -12.01
N ALA A 22 7.37 8.30 -12.96
CA ALA A 22 6.60 8.92 -14.02
C ALA A 22 5.94 7.87 -14.94
N VAL A 23 6.70 6.86 -15.36
CA VAL A 23 6.20 5.75 -16.16
C VAL A 23 5.21 4.91 -15.36
N LEU A 24 5.54 4.61 -14.10
CA LEU A 24 4.67 3.86 -13.18
C LEU A 24 3.31 4.55 -13.01
N CYS A 25 3.30 5.85 -12.74
CA CYS A 25 2.05 6.62 -12.63
C CYS A 25 1.19 6.51 -13.90
N ARG A 26 1.81 6.61 -15.08
CA ARG A 26 1.10 6.47 -16.36
C ARG A 26 0.53 5.07 -16.56
N LEU A 27 1.27 4.02 -16.20
CA LEU A 27 0.82 2.64 -16.33
C LEU A 27 -0.33 2.34 -15.36
N LEU A 28 -0.25 2.77 -14.10
CA LEU A 28 -1.34 2.63 -13.12
C LEU A 28 -2.63 3.30 -13.61
N LYS A 29 -2.52 4.53 -14.14
CA LYS A 29 -3.67 5.22 -14.75
C LYS A 29 -4.17 4.52 -16.01
N GLY A 30 -3.27 4.00 -16.84
CA GLY A 30 -3.62 3.20 -18.01
C GLY A 30 -4.35 1.90 -17.67
N ALA A 31 -4.07 1.33 -16.47
CA ALA A 31 -4.80 0.19 -15.93
C ALA A 31 -6.17 0.55 -15.32
N GLY A 32 -6.53 1.85 -15.26
CA GLY A 32 -7.81 2.36 -14.78
C GLY A 32 -7.80 2.89 -13.33
N ALA A 33 -6.63 2.93 -12.68
CA ALA A 33 -6.53 3.44 -11.33
C ALA A 33 -6.62 4.98 -11.27
N GLU A 34 -7.20 5.49 -10.19
CA GLU A 34 -7.01 6.86 -9.75
C GLU A 34 -5.73 6.94 -8.91
N VAL A 35 -4.81 7.87 -9.26
CA VAL A 35 -3.49 7.95 -8.61
C VAL A 35 -3.31 9.32 -7.98
N LYS A 36 -3.14 9.36 -6.64
CA LYS A 36 -2.61 10.52 -5.92
C LYS A 36 -1.15 10.27 -5.56
N VAL A 37 -0.36 11.35 -5.49
CA VAL A 37 1.08 11.24 -5.25
C VAL A 37 1.47 12.02 -4.00
N VAL A 38 2.22 11.34 -3.13
CA VAL A 38 2.91 11.95 -1.99
C VAL A 38 4.41 11.80 -2.20
N MET A 39 5.14 12.91 -2.11
CA MET A 39 6.59 12.90 -2.28
C MET A 39 7.28 13.26 -0.96
N THR A 40 8.41 12.61 -0.67
CA THR A 40 9.28 13.12 0.38
C THR A 40 9.95 14.42 -0.06
N PRO A 41 10.33 15.34 0.87
CA PRO A 41 11.01 16.58 0.50
C PRO A 41 12.23 16.35 -0.41
N LEU A 42 13.02 15.30 -0.15
CA LEU A 42 14.19 14.98 -0.97
C LEU A 42 13.82 14.47 -2.38
N ALA A 43 12.66 13.86 -2.57
CA ALA A 43 12.23 13.33 -3.87
C ALA A 43 12.11 14.44 -4.94
N LYS A 44 11.80 15.69 -4.52
CA LYS A 44 11.70 16.85 -5.41
C LYS A 44 12.99 17.17 -6.16
N GLN A 45 14.14 16.71 -5.66
CA GLN A 45 15.44 16.91 -6.33
C GLN A 45 15.68 15.91 -7.47
N PHE A 46 14.93 14.80 -7.49
CA PHE A 46 15.09 13.74 -8.50
C PHE A 46 13.99 13.77 -9.55
N ILE A 47 12.79 14.17 -9.18
CA ILE A 47 11.66 14.36 -10.10
C ILE A 47 10.80 15.52 -9.60
N THR A 48 10.36 16.39 -10.53
CA THR A 48 9.63 17.59 -10.14
C THR A 48 8.19 17.30 -9.76
N PRO A 49 7.62 17.99 -8.76
CA PRO A 49 6.19 17.93 -8.46
C PRO A 49 5.32 18.26 -9.67
N LEU A 50 5.74 19.22 -10.51
CA LEU A 50 5.03 19.61 -11.73
C LEU A 50 4.86 18.42 -12.70
N THR A 51 5.93 17.64 -12.92
CA THR A 51 5.86 16.44 -13.74
C THR A 51 4.84 15.46 -13.20
N MET A 52 4.90 15.17 -11.90
CA MET A 52 4.01 14.20 -11.30
C MET A 52 2.56 14.69 -11.24
N ALA A 53 2.32 15.99 -11.00
CA ALA A 53 0.98 16.57 -11.02
C ALA A 53 0.35 16.47 -12.41
N THR A 54 1.13 16.75 -13.45
CA THR A 54 0.69 16.63 -14.85
C THR A 54 0.29 15.19 -15.20
N LEU A 55 1.04 14.20 -14.73
CA LEU A 55 0.80 12.79 -15.03
C LEU A 55 -0.35 12.21 -14.19
N SER A 56 -0.38 12.51 -12.90
CA SER A 56 -1.44 12.00 -12.00
C SER A 56 -2.78 12.72 -12.21
N LYS A 57 -2.76 13.96 -12.69
CA LYS A 57 -3.91 14.89 -12.76
C LYS A 57 -4.42 15.31 -11.38
N HIS A 58 -3.57 15.22 -10.36
CA HIS A 58 -3.83 15.65 -8.99
C HIS A 58 -2.68 16.52 -8.47
N PRO A 59 -2.94 17.43 -7.52
CA PRO A 59 -1.90 18.15 -6.79
C PRO A 59 -0.94 17.16 -6.11
N ILE A 60 0.34 17.52 -6.04
CA ILE A 60 1.35 16.72 -5.35
C ILE A 60 1.46 17.18 -3.91
N LEU A 61 1.42 16.21 -3.00
CA LEU A 61 1.49 16.44 -1.57
C LEU A 61 2.93 16.14 -1.10
N VAL A 62 3.52 17.09 -0.39
CA VAL A 62 4.89 16.97 0.14
C VAL A 62 4.92 17.27 1.63
N GLU A 63 4.36 18.42 1.98
CA GLU A 63 4.34 18.93 3.35
C GLU A 63 2.97 18.67 4.01
N PHE A 64 2.93 18.71 5.33
CA PHE A 64 1.69 18.54 6.10
C PHE A 64 0.66 19.64 5.83
N PHE A 65 1.11 20.81 5.44
CA PHE A 65 0.24 21.94 5.14
C PHE A 65 0.85 22.80 4.01
N ASN A 66 -0.02 23.52 3.33
CA ASN A 66 0.41 24.52 2.39
C ASN A 66 0.82 25.80 3.17
N PRO A 67 2.10 26.24 3.10
CA PRO A 67 2.57 27.39 3.85
C PRO A 67 1.93 28.73 3.41
N GLU A 68 1.37 28.80 2.20
CA GLU A 68 0.79 30.03 1.66
C GLU A 68 -0.63 30.28 2.17
N ASN A 69 -1.42 29.23 2.37
CA ASN A 69 -2.83 29.36 2.76
C ASN A 69 -3.21 28.56 4.02
N GLY A 70 -2.26 27.82 4.62
CA GLY A 70 -2.48 27.02 5.82
C GLY A 70 -3.35 25.77 5.59
N GLU A 71 -3.70 25.43 4.36
CA GLU A 71 -4.49 24.26 4.03
C GLU A 71 -3.76 22.98 4.47
N TRP A 72 -4.45 22.16 5.25
CA TRP A 72 -3.89 20.95 5.84
C TRP A 72 -4.01 19.73 4.91
N ASN A 73 -2.89 19.07 4.67
CA ASN A 73 -2.84 17.80 3.96
C ASN A 73 -3.07 16.64 4.95
N SER A 74 -4.32 16.23 5.11
CA SER A 74 -4.67 15.20 6.08
C SER A 74 -4.13 13.83 5.70
N HIS A 75 -3.15 13.34 6.45
CA HIS A 75 -2.62 11.98 6.31
C HIS A 75 -3.68 10.90 6.58
N VAL A 76 -4.65 11.19 7.45
CA VAL A 76 -5.78 10.27 7.74
C VAL A 76 -6.65 10.12 6.51
N SER A 77 -7.09 11.25 5.92
CA SER A 77 -7.91 11.23 4.69
C SER A 77 -7.21 10.54 3.53
N LEU A 78 -5.89 10.68 3.41
CA LEU A 78 -5.09 9.98 2.40
C LEU A 78 -5.08 8.46 2.64
N GLY A 79 -4.91 8.06 3.90
CA GLY A 79 -4.92 6.65 4.30
C GLY A 79 -6.29 5.99 4.15
N GLU A 80 -7.38 6.75 4.32
CA GLU A 80 -8.76 6.27 4.12
C GLU A 80 -9.15 6.23 2.63
N TRP A 81 -8.66 7.18 1.83
CA TRP A 81 -8.95 7.24 0.40
C TRP A 81 -8.29 6.09 -0.37
N ALA A 82 -7.11 5.62 0.04
CA ALA A 82 -6.32 4.68 -0.72
C ALA A 82 -6.80 3.23 -0.56
N ASP A 83 -6.95 2.52 -1.67
CA ASP A 83 -7.05 1.06 -1.72
C ASP A 83 -5.68 0.39 -1.59
N CYS A 84 -4.61 1.11 -1.94
CA CYS A 84 -3.22 0.67 -1.78
C CYS A 84 -2.29 1.87 -1.60
N LEU A 85 -1.39 1.79 -0.62
CA LEU A 85 -0.23 2.68 -0.51
C LEU A 85 0.97 1.98 -1.16
N LEU A 86 1.42 2.50 -2.30
CA LEU A 86 2.59 2.01 -3.04
C LEU A 86 3.74 3.00 -2.90
N ILE A 87 4.85 2.60 -2.30
CA ILE A 87 6.05 3.44 -2.18
C ILE A 87 7.09 2.96 -3.21
N ALA A 88 7.27 3.73 -4.27
CA ALA A 88 8.14 3.42 -5.40
C ALA A 88 8.77 4.69 -6.02
N PRO A 89 10.10 4.85 -5.91
CA PRO A 89 11.06 4.01 -5.21
C PRO A 89 10.96 4.10 -3.68
N ALA A 90 11.36 3.03 -2.96
CA ALA A 90 11.54 3.01 -1.52
C ALA A 90 13.03 2.94 -1.16
N THR A 91 13.60 4.03 -0.66
CA THR A 91 15.00 4.11 -0.25
C THR A 91 15.26 3.38 1.07
N ALA A 92 16.51 3.00 1.33
CA ALA A 92 16.94 2.41 2.61
C ALA A 92 16.55 3.28 3.81
N ASN A 93 16.69 4.62 3.69
CA ASN A 93 16.26 5.57 4.72
C ASN A 93 14.76 5.45 5.02
N THR A 94 13.92 5.41 3.99
CA THR A 94 12.46 5.29 4.15
C THR A 94 12.08 3.93 4.74
N LEU A 95 12.68 2.84 4.24
CA LEU A 95 12.45 1.49 4.76
C LEU A 95 12.84 1.38 6.25
N GLY A 96 13.99 1.95 6.64
CA GLY A 96 14.42 1.98 8.03
C GLY A 96 13.44 2.75 8.92
N LYS A 97 13.00 3.93 8.49
CA LYS A 97 12.00 4.73 9.22
C LYS A 97 10.67 4.00 9.35
N MET A 98 10.18 3.38 8.28
CA MET A 98 8.96 2.57 8.30
C MET A 98 9.08 1.40 9.29
N ALA A 99 10.22 0.69 9.27
CA ALA A 99 10.48 -0.45 10.16
C ALA A 99 10.51 -0.04 11.64
N HIS A 100 10.90 1.19 11.95
CA HIS A 100 11.01 1.68 13.33
C HIS A 100 9.88 2.64 13.74
N GLY A 101 8.88 2.86 12.88
CA GLY A 101 7.71 3.70 13.20
C GLY A 101 8.03 5.20 13.28
N ILE A 102 9.07 5.66 12.58
CA ILE A 102 9.44 7.08 12.53
C ILE A 102 8.59 7.79 11.49
N ALA A 103 7.89 8.85 11.89
CA ALA A 103 6.95 9.61 11.05
C ALA A 103 7.34 11.09 10.98
N ASP A 104 8.49 11.38 10.35
CA ASP A 104 9.07 12.72 10.26
C ASP A 104 8.67 13.49 8.97
N ASN A 105 7.79 12.93 8.16
CA ASN A 105 7.24 13.57 6.96
C ASN A 105 5.85 13.02 6.62
N LEU A 106 5.13 13.70 5.73
CA LEU A 106 3.76 13.36 5.36
C LEU A 106 3.62 11.90 4.89
N LEU A 107 4.54 11.40 4.05
CA LEU A 107 4.49 10.03 3.53
C LEU A 107 4.54 9.00 4.65
N LEU A 108 5.48 9.14 5.58
CA LEU A 108 5.66 8.19 6.68
C LEU A 108 4.52 8.27 7.70
N THR A 109 3.98 9.48 7.94
CA THR A 109 2.79 9.64 8.79
C THR A 109 1.56 9.00 8.14
N THR A 110 1.40 9.16 6.82
CA THR A 110 0.34 8.47 6.06
C THR A 110 0.51 6.95 6.11
N TYR A 111 1.75 6.45 6.01
CA TYR A 111 2.01 5.01 6.16
C TYR A 111 1.52 4.46 7.51
N LEU A 112 1.79 5.18 8.62
CA LEU A 112 1.34 4.74 9.95
C LEU A 112 -0.18 4.81 10.15
N SER A 113 -0.87 5.65 9.38
CA SER A 113 -2.34 5.78 9.42
C SER A 113 -3.06 4.99 8.33
N ALA A 114 -2.34 4.38 7.39
CA ALA A 114 -2.93 3.62 6.28
C ALA A 114 -3.65 2.36 6.78
N ARG A 115 -4.89 2.18 6.33
CA ARG A 115 -5.70 0.98 6.60
C ARG A 115 -5.71 0.00 5.43
N CYS A 116 -5.23 0.44 4.29
CA CYS A 116 -5.10 -0.35 3.07
C CYS A 116 -3.82 -1.19 3.05
N PRO A 117 -3.70 -2.18 2.17
CA PRO A 117 -2.44 -2.86 1.88
C PRO A 117 -1.33 -1.87 1.51
N VAL A 118 -0.13 -2.12 2.04
CA VAL A 118 1.06 -1.32 1.74
C VAL A 118 2.05 -2.16 0.95
N ALA A 119 2.53 -1.62 -0.17
CA ALA A 119 3.57 -2.20 -1.00
C ALA A 119 4.76 -1.25 -1.13
N VAL A 120 5.97 -1.79 -1.15
CA VAL A 120 7.19 -1.01 -1.34
C VAL A 120 8.05 -1.63 -2.43
N ALA A 121 8.63 -0.80 -3.29
CA ALA A 121 9.59 -1.18 -4.31
C ALA A 121 10.98 -0.63 -3.93
N PRO A 122 11.85 -1.42 -3.28
CA PRO A 122 13.18 -0.99 -2.86
C PRO A 122 14.03 -0.53 -4.03
N ALA A 123 14.82 0.53 -3.80
CA ALA A 123 15.79 1.05 -4.77
C ALA A 123 17.01 1.60 -4.02
N MET A 124 18.14 0.92 -4.17
CA MET A 124 19.43 1.28 -3.53
C MET A 124 20.56 0.53 -4.19
N ASP A 125 21.79 0.88 -3.84
CA ASP A 125 22.99 0.17 -4.30
C ASP A 125 23.04 -1.27 -3.75
N LEU A 126 23.81 -2.12 -4.42
CA LEU A 126 23.99 -3.54 -4.10
C LEU A 126 24.40 -3.77 -2.65
N ASP A 127 25.45 -3.07 -2.19
CA ASP A 127 25.98 -3.24 -0.83
C ASP A 127 24.97 -2.74 0.23
N MET A 128 24.26 -1.65 -0.08
CA MET A 128 23.17 -1.15 0.77
C MET A 128 22.02 -2.15 0.88
N PHE A 129 21.68 -2.80 -0.23
CA PHE A 129 20.61 -3.81 -0.22
C PHE A 129 21.05 -5.07 0.55
N ALA A 130 22.30 -5.53 0.36
CA ALA A 130 22.84 -6.69 1.06
C ALA A 130 23.13 -6.43 2.55
N HIS A 131 23.22 -5.17 2.97
CA HIS A 131 23.55 -4.81 4.34
C HIS A 131 22.55 -5.39 5.34
N SER A 132 23.09 -5.97 6.44
CA SER A 132 22.28 -6.67 7.46
C SER A 132 21.13 -5.80 8.01
N ALA A 133 21.38 -4.51 8.26
CA ALA A 133 20.34 -3.59 8.73
C ALA A 133 19.21 -3.42 7.71
N THR A 134 19.52 -3.38 6.42
CA THR A 134 18.50 -3.28 5.36
C THR A 134 17.68 -4.57 5.29
N GLN A 135 18.33 -5.72 5.34
CA GLN A 135 17.65 -7.02 5.33
C GLN A 135 16.77 -7.20 6.57
N GLU A 136 17.25 -6.76 7.75
CA GLU A 136 16.45 -6.79 8.97
C GLU A 136 15.22 -5.86 8.88
N ASN A 137 15.37 -4.64 8.37
CA ASN A 137 14.26 -3.73 8.14
C ASN A 137 13.21 -4.33 7.19
N LEU A 138 13.65 -4.97 6.11
CA LEU A 138 12.74 -5.66 5.18
C LEU A 138 12.02 -6.83 5.86
N ARG A 139 12.73 -7.60 6.72
CA ARG A 139 12.11 -8.69 7.50
C ARG A 139 11.05 -8.16 8.47
N ILE A 140 11.34 -7.07 9.18
CA ILE A 140 10.38 -6.41 10.07
C ILE A 140 9.15 -5.94 9.29
N LEU A 141 9.35 -5.29 8.16
CA LEU A 141 8.24 -4.80 7.33
C LEU A 141 7.36 -5.95 6.81
N ARG A 142 7.98 -7.05 6.33
CA ARG A 142 7.24 -8.25 5.92
C ARG A 142 6.41 -8.84 7.07
N SER A 143 6.97 -8.93 8.28
CA SER A 143 6.26 -9.45 9.45
C SER A 143 5.06 -8.59 9.87
N ARG A 144 5.05 -7.30 9.49
CA ARG A 144 3.95 -6.36 9.69
C ARG A 144 2.97 -6.29 8.52
N GLY A 145 3.10 -7.18 7.54
CA GLY A 145 2.19 -7.26 6.41
C GLY A 145 2.52 -6.35 5.23
N VAL A 146 3.62 -5.58 5.28
CA VAL A 146 4.08 -4.80 4.13
C VAL A 146 4.55 -5.73 3.02
N ARG A 147 4.05 -5.52 1.83
CA ARG A 147 4.41 -6.30 0.64
C ARG A 147 5.65 -5.70 -0.02
N ILE A 148 6.65 -6.53 -0.25
CA ILE A 148 7.90 -6.10 -0.89
C ILE A 148 7.86 -6.55 -2.35
N VAL A 149 7.93 -5.59 -3.26
CA VAL A 149 8.23 -5.87 -4.67
C VAL A 149 9.72 -6.16 -4.74
N GLU A 150 10.10 -7.38 -5.11
CA GLU A 150 11.51 -7.75 -5.14
C GLU A 150 12.27 -6.86 -6.14
N PRO A 151 13.43 -6.30 -5.72
CA PRO A 151 14.25 -5.52 -6.63
C PRO A 151 14.79 -6.38 -7.78
N ALA A 152 14.88 -5.77 -8.95
CA ALA A 152 15.46 -6.41 -10.12
C ALA A 152 17.00 -6.52 -9.99
N GLU A 153 17.57 -7.47 -10.73
CA GLU A 153 19.00 -7.56 -10.96
C GLU A 153 19.39 -6.79 -12.21
N GLY A 154 20.54 -6.16 -12.22
CA GLY A 154 21.06 -5.45 -13.36
C GLY A 154 22.06 -4.36 -12.98
N GLU A 155 22.44 -3.56 -13.97
CA GLU A 155 23.35 -2.42 -13.78
C GLU A 155 22.67 -1.35 -12.90
N LEU A 156 23.40 -0.89 -11.91
CA LEU A 156 23.03 0.15 -10.96
C LEU A 156 23.65 1.49 -11.36
N ALA A 157 23.18 2.57 -10.78
CA ALA A 157 23.71 3.92 -11.05
C ALA A 157 25.22 4.06 -10.67
N SER A 158 25.70 3.21 -9.77
CA SER A 158 27.13 3.10 -9.41
C SER A 158 28.01 2.41 -10.48
N GLY A 159 27.41 1.84 -11.52
CA GLY A 159 28.10 1.00 -12.51
C GLY A 159 28.31 -0.46 -12.06
N LEU A 160 27.93 -0.80 -10.83
CA LEU A 160 27.93 -2.18 -10.36
C LEU A 160 26.70 -2.93 -10.89
N SER A 161 26.80 -4.24 -11.04
CA SER A 161 25.70 -5.10 -11.45
C SER A 161 25.28 -6.02 -10.31
N GLY A 162 23.99 -6.04 -9.97
CA GLY A 162 23.50 -6.88 -8.90
C GLY A 162 22.06 -6.58 -8.50
N LYS A 163 21.62 -7.15 -7.37
CA LYS A 163 20.29 -6.97 -6.82
C LYS A 163 20.20 -5.65 -6.02
N GLY A 164 19.24 -4.79 -6.35
CA GLY A 164 19.05 -3.50 -5.67
C GLY A 164 18.32 -2.48 -6.56
N ARG A 165 18.29 -2.73 -7.86
CA ARG A 165 17.57 -1.91 -8.82
C ARG A 165 16.08 -2.01 -8.60
N MET A 166 15.38 -0.85 -8.56
CA MET A 166 13.92 -0.85 -8.52
C MET A 166 13.35 -1.69 -9.66
N ALA A 167 12.40 -2.57 -9.33
CA ALA A 167 11.65 -3.37 -10.30
C ALA A 167 11.11 -2.49 -11.44
N GLU A 168 10.89 -3.09 -12.61
CA GLU A 168 10.36 -2.36 -13.74
C GLU A 168 8.91 -1.92 -13.47
N PRO A 169 8.50 -0.73 -13.94
CA PRO A 169 7.16 -0.22 -13.69
C PRO A 169 6.02 -1.18 -14.06
N ALA A 170 6.19 -1.96 -15.14
CA ALA A 170 5.20 -2.95 -15.56
C ALA A 170 5.05 -4.09 -14.54
N ASP A 171 6.16 -4.56 -13.97
CA ASP A 171 6.16 -5.62 -12.96
C ASP A 171 5.52 -5.12 -11.64
N ILE A 172 5.77 -3.85 -11.28
CA ILE A 172 5.15 -3.23 -10.11
C ILE A 172 3.63 -3.13 -10.31
N VAL A 173 3.16 -2.75 -11.51
CA VAL A 173 1.71 -2.70 -11.81
C VAL A 173 1.11 -4.09 -11.69
N ALA A 174 1.70 -5.11 -12.31
CA ALA A 174 1.23 -6.49 -12.21
C ALA A 174 1.18 -6.98 -10.75
N PHE A 175 2.16 -6.60 -9.94
CA PHE A 175 2.18 -6.91 -8.50
C PHE A 175 1.02 -6.24 -7.75
N VAL A 176 0.72 -4.96 -8.04
CA VAL A 176 -0.40 -4.23 -7.43
C VAL A 176 -1.74 -4.82 -7.87
N GLU A 177 -1.86 -5.22 -9.14
CA GLU A 177 -3.04 -5.92 -9.66
C GLU A 177 -3.31 -7.23 -8.91
N ASP A 178 -2.28 -8.06 -8.70
CA ASP A 178 -2.39 -9.29 -7.91
C ASP A 178 -2.74 -8.99 -6.44
N LEU A 179 -2.10 -7.99 -5.85
CA LEU A 179 -2.34 -7.56 -4.47
C LEU A 179 -3.78 -7.12 -4.24
N LEU A 180 -4.36 -6.37 -5.19
CA LEU A 180 -5.72 -5.83 -5.13
C LEU A 180 -6.76 -6.73 -5.81
N SER A 181 -6.32 -7.78 -6.53
CA SER A 181 -7.25 -8.77 -7.01
C SER A 181 -7.96 -9.37 -5.80
N GLU A 182 -9.27 -9.21 -5.74
CA GLU A 182 -10.07 -9.93 -4.78
C GLU A 182 -9.78 -11.42 -5.01
N LYS A 183 -9.00 -12.02 -4.12
CA LYS A 183 -9.03 -13.48 -3.99
C LYS A 183 -10.47 -13.78 -3.62
N LYS A 184 -11.32 -14.04 -4.62
CA LYS A 184 -12.67 -14.52 -4.39
C LYS A 184 -12.49 -15.67 -3.42
N LYS A 185 -12.83 -15.45 -2.16
CA LYS A 185 -12.86 -16.50 -1.15
C LYS A 185 -13.90 -17.49 -1.65
N SER A 186 -13.49 -18.37 -2.57
CA SER A 186 -14.36 -19.34 -3.18
C SER A 186 -14.66 -20.39 -2.13
N LEU A 187 -15.88 -20.43 -1.69
CA LEU A 187 -16.44 -21.53 -0.89
C LEU A 187 -16.78 -22.73 -1.76
N ARG A 188 -16.41 -22.71 -3.04
CA ARG A 188 -16.67 -23.82 -3.99
C ARG A 188 -16.07 -25.12 -3.47
N GLY A 189 -16.92 -26.11 -3.29
CA GLY A 189 -16.53 -27.43 -2.75
C GLY A 189 -16.38 -27.48 -1.22
N LYS A 190 -16.65 -26.40 -0.50
CA LYS A 190 -16.74 -26.42 0.96
C LYS A 190 -18.19 -26.63 1.39
N ARG A 191 -18.38 -27.50 2.40
CA ARG A 191 -19.68 -27.60 3.07
C ARG A 191 -19.70 -26.57 4.19
N LEU A 192 -20.67 -25.67 4.17
CA LEU A 192 -20.89 -24.65 5.18
C LEU A 192 -22.15 -25.02 5.97
N ILE A 193 -22.02 -25.13 7.27
CA ILE A 193 -23.17 -25.24 8.17
C ILE A 193 -23.33 -23.88 8.84
N VAL A 194 -24.46 -23.26 8.62
CA VAL A 194 -24.84 -21.99 9.27
C VAL A 194 -25.99 -22.27 10.17
N THR A 195 -25.80 -22.05 11.48
CA THR A 195 -26.88 -22.13 12.46
C THR A 195 -27.30 -20.71 12.87
N ALA A 196 -28.59 -20.47 12.88
CA ALA A 196 -29.15 -19.20 13.24
C ALA A 196 -30.48 -19.38 13.95
N GLY A 197 -30.76 -18.52 14.91
CA GLY A 197 -32.01 -18.53 15.65
C GLY A 197 -31.86 -18.88 17.13
N ALA A 198 -32.97 -19.07 17.79
CA ALA A 198 -32.99 -19.40 19.21
C ALA A 198 -32.49 -20.82 19.48
N THR A 199 -31.70 -20.97 20.55
CA THR A 199 -31.41 -22.28 21.13
C THR A 199 -32.54 -22.65 22.04
N ILE A 200 -33.00 -23.91 21.96
CA ILE A 200 -34.07 -24.45 22.80
C ILE A 200 -33.49 -25.64 23.59
N GLU A 201 -33.62 -25.62 24.88
CA GLU A 201 -33.24 -26.73 25.76
C GLU A 201 -34.48 -27.18 26.55
N ALA A 202 -34.87 -28.43 26.39
CA ALA A 202 -36.04 -29.01 27.02
C ALA A 202 -35.79 -29.24 28.50
N ILE A 203 -36.68 -28.74 29.37
CA ILE A 203 -36.70 -29.05 30.80
C ILE A 203 -37.52 -30.32 31.05
N ASP A 204 -38.66 -30.44 30.40
CA ASP A 204 -39.57 -31.58 30.39
C ASP A 204 -40.33 -31.64 29.07
N PRO A 205 -41.26 -32.58 28.86
CA PRO A 205 -42.00 -32.67 27.60
C PRO A 205 -42.84 -31.45 27.21
N VAL A 206 -43.02 -30.51 28.13
CA VAL A 206 -43.88 -29.33 27.93
C VAL A 206 -43.11 -28.02 28.03
N ARG A 207 -42.08 -27.95 28.87
CA ARG A 207 -41.35 -26.70 29.18
C ARG A 207 -39.95 -26.74 28.61
N PHE A 208 -39.47 -25.59 28.16
CA PHE A 208 -38.13 -25.42 27.62
C PHE A 208 -37.55 -24.04 27.98
N ILE A 209 -36.24 -23.94 27.98
CA ILE A 209 -35.49 -22.70 28.06
C ILE A 209 -35.09 -22.29 26.63
N SER A 210 -35.31 -21.01 26.29
CA SER A 210 -34.92 -20.45 25.01
C SER A 210 -34.41 -19.02 25.17
N ASN A 211 -33.65 -18.52 24.22
CA ASN A 211 -33.28 -17.11 24.15
C ASN A 211 -34.15 -16.36 23.11
N HIS A 212 -34.11 -15.02 23.14
CA HIS A 212 -34.88 -14.16 22.22
C HIS A 212 -34.17 -13.94 20.86
N SER A 213 -33.23 -14.77 20.47
CA SER A 213 -32.54 -14.63 19.19
C SER A 213 -33.50 -14.87 18.03
N THR A 214 -33.60 -13.91 17.11
CA THR A 214 -34.43 -14.01 15.90
C THR A 214 -33.63 -14.46 14.68
N GLY A 215 -32.31 -14.61 14.80
CA GLY A 215 -31.42 -14.90 13.67
C GLY A 215 -31.22 -13.72 12.72
N CYS A 216 -31.67 -12.51 13.07
CA CYS A 216 -31.67 -11.36 12.16
C CYS A 216 -30.27 -10.90 11.73
N LEU A 217 -29.21 -11.22 12.47
CA LEU A 217 -27.83 -10.90 12.09
C LEU A 217 -27.39 -11.57 10.78
N LEU A 218 -28.02 -12.66 10.37
CA LEU A 218 -27.74 -13.31 9.09
C LEU A 218 -28.26 -12.50 7.88
N TYR A 219 -29.20 -11.59 8.08
CA TYR A 219 -29.78 -10.76 7.02
C TYR A 219 -29.13 -9.38 6.91
N THR A 220 -28.20 -9.05 7.81
CA THR A 220 -27.56 -7.72 7.90
C THR A 220 -26.04 -7.77 7.66
N SER A 221 -25.47 -8.93 7.41
CA SER A 221 -24.06 -9.10 7.06
C SER A 221 -23.92 -9.27 5.54
N ASP A 222 -23.63 -8.16 4.85
CA ASP A 222 -23.16 -8.14 3.47
C ASP A 222 -21.66 -8.48 3.39
#